data_c7e5c11ba62a43fddc41d8c81790ef40
#
_entry.id   c7e5c11ba62a43fddc41d8c81790ef40
#
_cell.length_a   1.000
_cell.length_b   1.000
_cell.length_c   1.000
_cell.angle_alpha   90.00
_cell.angle_beta   90.00
_cell.angle_gamma   90.00
#
_symmetry.space_group_name_H-M   'P 1'
#
loop_
_entity.id
_entity.type
_entity.pdbx_description
1 polymer ?
#
loop_
_entity_poly.entity_id
_entity_poly.type
_entity_poly.pdbx_seq_one_letter_code
_entity_poly.pdbx_strand_id
1 'polypeptide(L)'
;GVINLEAYRYKKISQENIDLKNQMTKILLAGKNHITSQKKILKLSLKILNSKSVDKVINVILTDFKILLGCEVVNCFLTDNEIGIKFVNKIDSKIVKIYFKDKKITNLNQNLKGILLYFPNKSQIIKSYILLKVNIDDKILIIAMGSKDINKFSSDQQVDLVEYLIKIIEIKLKKELS
;
A
#
# COMPACT_ATOMS: atom_id res chain seq x y z
N GLY A 1 40.33 10.42 42.07
CA GLY A 1 39.64 11.67 41.94
C GLY A 1 38.24 11.65 42.50
N VAL A 2 37.84 12.70 43.17
CA VAL A 2 36.46 12.83 43.68
C VAL A 2 35.51 12.97 42.51
N ILE A 3 34.60 12.01 42.38
CA ILE A 3 33.54 12.08 41.41
C ILE A 3 32.57 13.20 41.81
N ASN A 4 32.39 14.21 40.97
CA ASN A 4 31.42 15.25 41.24
C ASN A 4 30.02 14.70 40.95
N LEU A 5 29.34 14.27 42.00
CA LEU A 5 27.98 13.69 41.93
C LEU A 5 26.95 14.67 41.36
N GLU A 6 27.10 15.95 41.60
CA GLU A 6 26.19 16.98 41.05
C GLU A 6 26.33 17.10 39.54
N ALA A 7 27.58 17.15 39.05
CA ALA A 7 27.83 17.14 37.60
C ALA A 7 27.31 15.86 36.91
N TYR A 8 27.47 14.72 37.57
CA TYR A 8 26.97 13.45 37.08
C TYR A 8 25.40 13.45 37.00
N ARG A 9 24.74 13.89 38.06
CA ARG A 9 23.29 14.01 38.11
C ARG A 9 22.76 14.96 37.03
N TYR A 10 23.42 16.11 36.88
CA TYR A 10 23.07 17.08 35.85
C TYR A 10 23.15 16.49 34.43
N LYS A 11 24.24 15.79 34.12
CA LYS A 11 24.40 15.08 32.82
C LYS A 11 23.33 14.04 32.61
N LYS A 12 22.98 13.26 33.61
CA LYS A 12 21.94 12.24 33.55
C LYS A 12 20.57 12.86 33.24
N ILE A 13 20.17 13.91 33.96
CA ILE A 13 18.91 14.62 33.73
C ILE A 13 18.88 15.28 32.36
N SER A 14 19.98 15.88 31.93
CA SER A 14 20.09 16.47 30.57
C SER A 14 19.90 15.40 29.48
N GLN A 15 20.49 14.21 29.62
CA GLN A 15 20.36 13.13 28.68
C GLN A 15 18.91 12.59 28.63
N GLU A 16 18.28 12.39 29.78
CA GLU A 16 16.87 11.99 29.90
C GLU A 16 15.95 12.98 29.22
N ASN A 17 16.18 14.30 29.34
CA ASN A 17 15.41 15.33 28.67
C ASN A 17 15.57 15.27 27.14
N ILE A 18 16.76 15.02 26.63
CA ILE A 18 17.00 14.85 25.20
C ILE A 18 16.25 13.62 24.67
N ASP A 19 16.31 12.51 25.39
CA ASP A 19 15.64 11.25 25.03
C ASP A 19 14.13 11.42 24.99
N LEU A 20 13.53 12.11 25.96
CA LEU A 20 12.11 12.44 25.99
C LEU A 20 11.68 13.31 24.81
N LYS A 21 12.44 14.36 24.50
CA LYS A 21 12.20 15.21 23.32
C LYS A 21 12.24 14.42 22.02
N ASN A 22 13.22 13.51 21.87
CA ASN A 22 13.33 12.65 20.70
C ASN A 22 12.14 11.70 20.57
N GLN A 23 11.66 11.11 21.67
CA GLN A 23 10.48 10.26 21.69
C GLN A 23 9.22 11.06 21.32
N MET A 24 9.04 12.25 21.87
CA MET A 24 7.92 13.15 21.52
C MET A 24 7.93 13.52 20.04
N THR A 25 9.08 13.84 19.48
CA THR A 25 9.23 14.15 18.04
C THR A 25 8.83 12.97 17.18
N LYS A 26 9.24 11.74 17.52
CA LYS A 26 8.84 10.52 16.81
C LYS A 26 7.33 10.29 16.85
N ILE A 27 6.70 10.48 18.01
CA ILE A 27 5.24 10.35 18.17
C ILE A 27 4.50 11.39 17.33
N LEU A 28 4.92 12.64 17.33
CA LEU A 28 4.33 13.73 16.54
C LEU A 28 4.45 13.46 15.03
N LEU A 29 5.63 12.99 14.56
CA LEU A 29 5.84 12.63 13.16
C LEU A 29 4.97 11.44 12.75
N ALA A 30 4.87 10.41 13.58
CA ALA A 30 4.00 9.26 13.33
C ALA A 30 2.51 9.68 13.24
N GLY A 31 2.03 10.54 14.15
CA GLY A 31 0.69 11.08 14.13
C GLY A 31 0.41 11.91 12.87
N LYS A 32 1.35 12.78 12.47
CA LYS A 32 1.26 13.57 11.24
C LYS A 32 1.21 12.69 9.99
N ASN A 33 2.05 11.67 9.90
CA ASN A 33 2.05 10.73 8.79
C ASN A 33 0.74 9.96 8.70
N HIS A 34 0.17 9.55 9.83
CA HIS A 34 -1.12 8.88 9.88
C HIS A 34 -2.26 9.76 9.37
N ILE A 35 -2.35 11.02 9.80
CA ILE A 35 -3.33 11.99 9.32
C ILE A 35 -3.18 12.23 7.80
N THR A 36 -1.95 12.38 7.32
CA THR A 36 -1.67 12.55 5.89
C THR A 36 -2.12 11.34 5.09
N SER A 37 -1.90 10.13 5.60
CA SER A 37 -2.33 8.89 4.96
C SER A 37 -3.85 8.75 4.92
N GLN A 38 -4.54 9.12 5.99
CA GLN A 38 -6.01 9.14 6.02
C GLN A 38 -6.58 10.09 4.95
N LYS A 39 -6.02 11.30 4.82
CA LYS A 39 -6.42 12.25 3.77
C LYS A 39 -6.21 11.71 2.37
N LYS A 40 -5.09 11.03 2.10
CA LYS A 40 -4.80 10.39 0.81
C LYS A 40 -5.83 9.30 0.50
N ILE A 41 -6.11 8.42 1.44
CA ILE A 41 -7.09 7.34 1.28
C ILE A 41 -8.51 7.92 1.06
N LEU A 42 -8.90 8.94 1.81
CA LEU A 42 -10.18 9.60 1.61
C LEU A 42 -10.29 10.21 0.20
N LYS A 43 -9.25 10.89 -0.26
CA LYS A 43 -9.21 11.47 -1.61
C LYS A 43 -9.32 10.41 -2.70
N LEU A 44 -8.60 9.30 -2.57
CA LEU A 44 -8.70 8.16 -3.49
C LEU A 44 -10.10 7.54 -3.47
N SER A 45 -10.69 7.34 -2.30
CA SER A 45 -12.04 6.81 -2.12
C SER A 45 -13.08 7.66 -2.83
N LEU A 46 -13.01 8.99 -2.67
CA LEU A 46 -13.93 9.91 -3.34
C LEU A 46 -13.76 9.87 -4.86
N LYS A 47 -12.54 9.80 -5.37
CA LYS A 47 -12.29 9.66 -6.81
C LYS A 47 -12.88 8.37 -7.37
N ILE A 48 -12.74 7.26 -6.66
CA ILE A 48 -13.31 5.97 -7.05
C ILE A 48 -14.83 6.04 -7.06
N LEU A 49 -15.45 6.53 -5.98
CA LEU A 49 -16.91 6.63 -5.86
C LEU A 49 -17.52 7.56 -6.91
N ASN A 50 -16.82 8.61 -7.30
CA ASN A 50 -17.26 9.55 -8.34
C ASN A 50 -16.98 9.08 -9.77
N SER A 51 -16.26 7.97 -9.96
CA SER A 51 -16.01 7.41 -11.28
C SER A 51 -17.30 6.84 -11.88
N LYS A 52 -17.55 7.12 -13.16
CA LYS A 52 -18.81 6.77 -13.82
C LYS A 52 -18.76 5.47 -14.61
N SER A 53 -17.63 4.78 -14.63
CA SER A 53 -17.45 3.52 -15.37
C SER A 53 -16.31 2.71 -14.78
N VAL A 54 -16.28 1.41 -15.12
CA VAL A 54 -15.16 0.52 -14.75
C VAL A 54 -13.82 1.05 -15.26
N ASP A 55 -13.76 1.51 -16.51
CA ASP A 55 -12.53 2.06 -17.10
C ASP A 55 -12.01 3.28 -16.32
N LYS A 56 -12.91 4.13 -15.82
CA LYS A 56 -12.53 5.28 -14.99
C LYS A 56 -12.02 4.86 -13.61
N VAL A 57 -12.63 3.85 -12.99
CA VAL A 57 -12.13 3.29 -11.72
C VAL A 57 -10.72 2.73 -11.91
N ILE A 58 -10.49 1.94 -12.95
CA ILE A 58 -9.18 1.37 -13.27
C ILE A 58 -8.16 2.49 -13.54
N ASN A 59 -8.54 3.53 -14.26
CA ASN A 59 -7.65 4.68 -14.50
C ASN A 59 -7.24 5.38 -13.20
N VAL A 60 -8.15 5.58 -12.25
CA VAL A 60 -7.82 6.12 -10.91
C VAL A 60 -6.80 5.21 -10.20
N ILE A 61 -7.00 3.90 -10.24
CA ILE A 61 -6.08 2.93 -9.63
C ILE A 61 -4.69 3.02 -10.28
N LEU A 62 -4.61 3.04 -11.60
CA LEU A 62 -3.34 3.03 -12.31
C LEU A 62 -2.56 4.33 -12.22
N THR A 63 -3.24 5.48 -12.07
CA THR A 63 -2.62 6.80 -12.08
C THR A 63 -2.58 7.47 -10.72
N ASP A 64 -3.73 7.66 -10.07
CA ASP A 64 -3.80 8.39 -8.81
C ASP A 64 -3.19 7.63 -7.64
N PHE A 65 -3.31 6.31 -7.59
CA PHE A 65 -2.64 5.49 -6.57
C PHE A 65 -1.14 5.64 -6.65
N LYS A 66 -0.58 5.63 -7.85
CA LYS A 66 0.86 5.83 -8.08
C LYS A 66 1.33 7.15 -7.48
N ILE A 67 0.62 8.23 -7.74
CA ILE A 67 0.98 9.58 -7.29
C ILE A 67 0.77 9.73 -5.78
N LEU A 68 -0.43 9.38 -5.29
CA LEU A 68 -0.81 9.65 -3.90
C LEU A 68 -0.17 8.68 -2.90
N LEU A 69 0.07 7.44 -3.30
CA LEU A 69 0.74 6.44 -2.46
C LEU A 69 2.26 6.39 -2.68
N GLY A 70 2.77 7.12 -3.65
CA GLY A 70 4.21 7.28 -3.89
C GLY A 70 4.91 5.99 -4.29
N CYS A 71 4.36 5.24 -5.24
CA CYS A 71 4.99 4.06 -5.83
C CYS A 71 5.38 4.30 -7.29
N GLU A 72 6.35 3.54 -7.79
CA GLU A 72 6.84 3.68 -9.16
C GLU A 72 5.91 3.05 -10.19
N VAL A 73 5.30 1.93 -9.83
CA VAL A 73 4.47 1.16 -10.77
C VAL A 73 3.21 0.67 -10.08
N VAL A 74 2.09 0.76 -10.79
CA VAL A 74 0.83 0.13 -10.42
C VAL A 74 0.33 -0.66 -11.64
N ASN A 75 0.04 -1.94 -11.43
CA ASN A 75 -0.53 -2.82 -12.44
C ASN A 75 -1.81 -3.49 -11.91
N CYS A 76 -2.75 -3.74 -12.80
CA CYS A 76 -3.99 -4.44 -12.48
C CYS A 76 -4.07 -5.76 -13.25
N PHE A 77 -4.57 -6.79 -12.56
CA PHE A 77 -4.79 -8.12 -13.10
C PHE A 77 -6.20 -8.59 -12.73
N LEU A 78 -6.88 -9.22 -13.66
CA LEU A 78 -8.20 -9.77 -13.41
C LEU A 78 -8.22 -11.26 -13.77
N THR A 79 -8.79 -12.07 -12.89
CA THR A 79 -9.08 -13.47 -13.21
C THR A 79 -10.17 -13.50 -14.29
N ASP A 80 -9.95 -14.35 -15.30
CA ASP A 80 -10.95 -14.53 -16.39
C ASP A 80 -11.44 -13.23 -17.02
N ASN A 81 -10.48 -12.36 -17.42
CA ASN A 81 -10.79 -11.08 -18.06
C ASN A 81 -11.33 -11.28 -19.48
N GLU A 82 -12.46 -11.98 -19.63
CA GLU A 82 -13.18 -12.12 -20.89
C GLU A 82 -13.91 -10.83 -21.30
N ILE A 83 -14.17 -9.96 -20.32
CA ILE A 83 -14.84 -8.67 -20.50
C ILE A 83 -13.94 -7.67 -21.25
N GLY A 84 -12.63 -7.90 -21.26
CA GLY A 84 -11.67 -7.05 -22.00
C GLY A 84 -11.52 -5.64 -21.43
N ILE A 85 -11.47 -5.50 -20.09
CA ILE A 85 -11.25 -4.21 -19.45
C ILE A 85 -9.88 -3.67 -19.87
N LYS A 86 -9.86 -2.45 -20.37
CA LYS A 86 -8.62 -1.80 -20.84
C LYS A 86 -7.58 -1.69 -19.74
N PHE A 87 -6.33 -1.93 -20.09
CA PHE A 87 -5.15 -1.83 -19.20
C PHE A 87 -5.16 -2.80 -18.01
N VAL A 88 -6.01 -3.81 -18.04
CA VAL A 88 -6.04 -4.89 -17.04
C VAL A 88 -5.57 -6.18 -17.70
N ASN A 89 -4.55 -6.78 -17.10
CA ASN A 89 -3.99 -8.06 -17.58
C ASN A 89 -4.79 -9.24 -17.05
N LYS A 90 -4.78 -10.34 -17.78
CA LYS A 90 -5.37 -11.60 -17.31
C LYS A 90 -4.41 -12.31 -16.35
N ILE A 91 -4.95 -12.93 -15.30
CA ILE A 91 -4.18 -13.76 -14.37
C ILE A 91 -4.93 -15.07 -14.09
N ASP A 92 -4.18 -16.16 -13.89
CA ASP A 92 -4.78 -17.45 -13.51
C ASP A 92 -5.20 -17.42 -12.02
N SER A 93 -6.41 -17.88 -11.75
CA SER A 93 -6.97 -17.96 -10.39
C SER A 93 -6.13 -18.85 -9.46
N LYS A 94 -5.42 -19.84 -9.98
CA LYS A 94 -4.50 -20.68 -9.21
C LYS A 94 -3.32 -19.88 -8.66
N ILE A 95 -2.80 -18.95 -9.44
CA ILE A 95 -1.72 -18.04 -9.01
C ILE A 95 -2.19 -17.16 -7.88
N VAL A 96 -3.40 -16.64 -7.96
CA VAL A 96 -4.01 -15.82 -6.87
C VAL A 96 -4.04 -16.60 -5.56
N LYS A 97 -4.48 -17.86 -5.59
CA LYS A 97 -4.52 -18.71 -4.40
C LYS A 97 -3.15 -18.93 -3.77
N ILE A 98 -2.11 -19.07 -4.57
CA ILE A 98 -0.74 -19.24 -4.07
C ILE A 98 -0.25 -18.01 -3.30
N TYR A 99 -0.47 -16.81 -3.83
CA TYR A 99 0.05 -15.57 -3.24
C TYR A 99 -0.79 -15.05 -2.07
N PHE A 100 -2.08 -15.20 -2.11
CA PHE A 100 -2.96 -14.60 -1.10
C PHE A 100 -3.43 -15.55 0.00
N LYS A 101 -3.58 -16.85 -0.33
CA LYS A 101 -4.29 -17.79 0.56
C LYS A 101 -5.63 -17.16 0.97
N ASP A 102 -5.84 -16.90 2.27
CA ASP A 102 -7.05 -16.25 2.78
C ASP A 102 -6.88 -14.74 3.07
N LYS A 103 -5.74 -14.17 2.71
CA LYS A 103 -5.44 -12.76 2.98
C LYS A 103 -5.92 -11.84 1.85
N LYS A 104 -6.30 -10.61 2.19
CA LYS A 104 -6.63 -9.56 1.22
C LYS A 104 -5.41 -8.74 0.78
N ILE A 105 -4.39 -8.68 1.61
CA ILE A 105 -3.16 -7.93 1.38
C ILE A 105 -1.98 -8.86 1.56
N THR A 106 -1.05 -8.81 0.62
CA THR A 106 0.20 -9.55 0.68
C THR A 106 1.37 -8.62 0.39
N ASN A 107 2.28 -8.53 1.34
CA ASN A 107 3.55 -7.82 1.18
C ASN A 107 4.63 -8.85 0.88
N LEU A 108 5.30 -8.68 -0.24
CA LEU A 108 6.35 -9.60 -0.66
C LEU A 108 7.61 -8.81 -0.98
N ASN A 109 8.48 -8.71 0.02
CA ASN A 109 9.78 -8.09 -0.17
C ASN A 109 10.71 -9.09 -0.87
N GLN A 110 11.35 -8.66 -1.96
CA GLN A 110 12.42 -9.41 -2.66
C GLN A 110 12.01 -10.78 -3.24
N ASN A 111 10.73 -11.07 -3.40
CA ASN A 111 10.30 -12.28 -4.10
C ASN A 111 10.44 -12.07 -5.62
N LEU A 112 11.56 -12.50 -6.19
CA LEU A 112 11.87 -12.33 -7.61
C LEU A 112 10.80 -12.91 -8.55
N LYS A 113 10.22 -14.06 -8.22
CA LYS A 113 9.16 -14.67 -9.04
C LYS A 113 7.92 -13.78 -9.09
N GLY A 114 7.52 -13.18 -7.95
CA GLY A 114 6.43 -12.25 -7.88
C GLY A 114 6.74 -10.95 -8.62
N ILE A 115 7.95 -10.42 -8.49
CA ILE A 115 8.38 -9.21 -9.20
C ILE A 115 8.30 -9.40 -10.71
N LEU A 116 8.78 -10.51 -11.23
CA LEU A 116 8.72 -10.84 -12.67
C LEU A 116 7.28 -11.00 -13.16
N LEU A 117 6.43 -11.61 -12.34
CA LEU A 117 5.02 -11.85 -12.69
C LEU A 117 4.20 -10.55 -12.72
N TYR A 118 4.31 -9.74 -11.66
CA TYR A 118 3.46 -8.55 -11.48
C TYR A 118 4.04 -7.28 -12.10
N PHE A 119 5.34 -7.26 -12.38
CA PHE A 119 6.06 -6.09 -12.94
C PHE A 119 7.01 -6.48 -14.08
N PRO A 120 6.51 -7.13 -15.14
CA PRO A 120 7.38 -7.73 -16.18
C PRO A 120 8.28 -6.70 -16.86
N ASN A 121 7.82 -5.46 -17.05
CA ASN A 121 8.56 -4.41 -17.75
C ASN A 121 9.40 -3.52 -16.82
N LYS A 122 9.28 -3.69 -15.51
CA LYS A 122 9.92 -2.84 -14.48
C LYS A 122 10.59 -3.66 -13.37
N SER A 123 10.76 -4.95 -13.58
CA SER A 123 11.28 -5.89 -12.57
C SER A 123 12.66 -5.49 -12.03
N GLN A 124 13.49 -4.85 -12.84
CA GLN A 124 14.84 -4.43 -12.44
C GLN A 124 14.87 -3.31 -11.40
N ILE A 125 13.85 -2.46 -11.36
CA ILE A 125 13.79 -1.31 -10.46
C ILE A 125 12.97 -1.57 -9.20
N ILE A 126 12.07 -2.56 -9.22
CA ILE A 126 11.19 -2.87 -8.09
C ILE A 126 11.96 -3.65 -7.03
N LYS A 127 12.01 -3.13 -5.80
CA LYS A 127 12.66 -3.76 -4.64
C LYS A 127 11.70 -4.20 -3.56
N SER A 128 10.53 -3.58 -3.49
CA SER A 128 9.43 -4.01 -2.64
C SER A 128 8.10 -3.82 -3.35
N TYR A 129 7.12 -4.63 -3.02
CA TYR A 129 5.79 -4.52 -3.61
C TYR A 129 4.71 -5.03 -2.68
N ILE A 130 3.51 -4.53 -2.89
CA ILE A 130 2.30 -4.96 -2.21
C ILE A 130 1.27 -5.43 -3.24
N LEU A 131 0.57 -6.48 -2.92
CA LEU A 131 -0.54 -7.00 -3.72
C LEU A 131 -1.84 -6.84 -2.94
N LEU A 132 -2.83 -6.25 -3.56
CA LEU A 132 -4.17 -6.08 -3.01
C LEU A 132 -5.16 -6.97 -3.76
N LYS A 133 -5.93 -7.74 -3.02
CA LYS A 133 -6.99 -8.59 -3.58
C LYS A 133 -8.34 -7.90 -3.43
N VAL A 134 -8.99 -7.65 -4.54
CA VAL A 134 -10.35 -7.07 -4.62
C VAL A 134 -11.30 -8.13 -5.15
N ASN A 135 -12.28 -8.51 -4.35
CA ASN A 135 -13.26 -9.53 -4.72
C ASN A 135 -14.45 -8.88 -5.44
N ILE A 136 -14.70 -9.30 -6.66
CA ILE A 136 -15.80 -8.81 -7.51
C ILE A 136 -16.64 -10.03 -7.91
N ASP A 137 -17.56 -10.44 -7.03
CA ASP A 137 -18.40 -11.63 -7.19
C ASP A 137 -17.54 -12.88 -7.47
N ASP A 138 -17.65 -13.49 -8.66
CA ASP A 138 -16.88 -14.66 -9.09
C ASP A 138 -15.46 -14.32 -9.60
N LYS A 139 -15.13 -13.03 -9.73
CA LYS A 139 -13.86 -12.54 -10.25
C LYS A 139 -13.00 -11.91 -9.15
N ILE A 140 -11.70 -11.94 -9.36
CA ILE A 140 -10.73 -11.30 -8.46
C ILE A 140 -9.88 -10.32 -9.26
N LEU A 141 -9.89 -9.06 -8.83
CA LEU A 141 -8.97 -8.04 -9.31
C LEU A 141 -7.77 -7.97 -8.36
N ILE A 142 -6.56 -8.03 -8.90
CA ILE A 142 -5.33 -7.81 -8.16
C ILE A 142 -4.74 -6.47 -8.55
N ILE A 143 -4.45 -5.66 -7.54
CA ILE A 143 -3.72 -4.40 -7.71
C ILE A 143 -2.32 -4.63 -7.18
N ALA A 144 -1.32 -4.54 -8.05
CA ALA A 144 0.08 -4.68 -7.71
C ALA A 144 0.74 -3.30 -7.70
N MET A 145 1.28 -2.90 -6.55
CA MET A 145 2.01 -1.64 -6.40
C MET A 145 3.46 -1.92 -6.06
N GLY A 146 4.37 -1.41 -6.88
CA GLY A 146 5.81 -1.64 -6.75
C GLY A 146 6.59 -0.36 -6.45
N SER A 147 7.63 -0.49 -5.63
CA SER A 147 8.53 0.59 -5.26
C SER A 147 10.00 0.20 -5.43
N LYS A 148 10.81 1.18 -5.80
CA LYS A 148 12.28 1.07 -5.78
C LYS A 148 12.85 1.12 -4.36
N ASP A 149 12.07 1.58 -3.38
CA ASP A 149 12.44 1.60 -1.98
C ASP A 149 12.09 0.25 -1.33
N ILE A 150 13.09 -0.46 -0.84
CA ILE A 150 12.91 -1.77 -0.20
C ILE A 150 12.04 -1.72 1.05
N ASN A 151 11.98 -0.58 1.71
CA ASN A 151 11.25 -0.40 2.97
C ASN A 151 9.83 0.17 2.77
N LYS A 152 9.45 0.52 1.54
CA LYS A 152 8.17 1.18 1.27
C LYS A 152 6.96 0.40 1.78
N PHE A 153 6.95 -0.91 1.57
CA PHE A 153 5.84 -1.79 1.95
C PHE A 153 6.21 -2.78 3.07
N SER A 154 7.23 -2.46 3.87
CA SER A 154 7.74 -3.34 4.93
C SER A 154 7.01 -3.20 6.27
N SER A 155 6.24 -2.15 6.49
CA SER A 155 5.57 -1.90 7.77
C SER A 155 4.11 -2.32 7.73
N ASP A 156 3.63 -2.94 8.81
CA ASP A 156 2.21 -3.24 9.04
C ASP A 156 1.37 -1.97 9.31
N GLN A 157 2.00 -0.82 9.26
CA GLN A 157 1.34 0.46 9.48
C GLN A 157 0.37 0.75 8.33
N GLN A 158 -0.87 1.03 8.67
CA GLN A 158 -1.94 1.46 7.76
C GLN A 158 -2.66 0.34 6.97
N VAL A 159 -2.52 -0.91 7.37
CA VAL A 159 -3.27 -2.02 6.77
C VAL A 159 -4.77 -1.74 6.77
N ASP A 160 -5.30 -1.22 7.87
CA ASP A 160 -6.73 -0.90 8.02
C ASP A 160 -7.23 0.12 6.99
N LEU A 161 -6.42 1.15 6.69
CA LEU A 161 -6.76 2.16 5.68
C LEU A 161 -6.76 1.58 4.27
N VAL A 162 -5.81 0.69 3.98
CA VAL A 162 -5.74 0.00 2.69
C VAL A 162 -6.88 -1.00 2.54
N GLU A 163 -7.24 -1.73 3.60
CA GLU A 163 -8.40 -2.63 3.59
C GLU A 163 -9.71 -1.87 3.37
N TYR A 164 -9.85 -0.69 3.97
CA TYR A 164 -10.98 0.20 3.71
C TYR A 164 -11.07 0.59 2.24
N LEU A 165 -9.93 0.98 1.64
CA LEU A 165 -9.86 1.33 0.22
C LEU A 165 -10.23 0.16 -0.69
N ILE A 166 -9.74 -1.06 -0.39
CA ILE A 166 -10.12 -2.29 -1.10
C ILE A 166 -11.64 -2.46 -1.07
N LYS A 167 -12.27 -2.28 0.09
CA LYS A 167 -13.72 -2.43 0.25
C LYS A 167 -14.50 -1.41 -0.58
N ILE A 168 -14.04 -0.17 -0.64
CA ILE A 168 -14.63 0.87 -1.50
C ILE A 168 -14.56 0.48 -2.99
N ILE A 169 -13.41 -0.03 -3.42
CA ILE A 169 -13.23 -0.53 -4.79
C ILE A 169 -14.17 -1.70 -5.09
N GLU A 170 -14.26 -2.67 -4.17
CA GLU A 170 -15.17 -3.82 -4.29
C GLU A 170 -16.63 -3.38 -4.50
N ILE A 171 -17.12 -2.49 -3.66
CA ILE A 171 -18.49 -1.97 -3.74
C ILE A 171 -18.72 -1.28 -5.07
N LYS A 172 -17.78 -0.44 -5.49
CA LYS A 172 -17.91 0.34 -6.73
C LYS A 172 -17.88 -0.56 -7.97
N LEU A 173 -16.94 -1.48 -8.05
CA LEU A 173 -16.80 -2.37 -9.20
C LEU A 173 -17.96 -3.37 -9.30
N LYS A 174 -18.45 -3.90 -8.18
CA LYS A 174 -19.65 -4.74 -8.19
C LYS A 174 -20.86 -4.02 -8.77
N LYS A 175 -21.05 -2.74 -8.41
CA LYS A 175 -22.13 -1.91 -8.93
C LYS A 175 -21.97 -1.65 -10.42
N GLU A 176 -20.78 -1.33 -10.90
CA GLU A 176 -20.52 -0.98 -12.31
C GLU A 176 -20.50 -2.21 -13.23
N LEU A 177 -20.24 -3.41 -12.71
CA LEU A 177 -20.17 -4.68 -13.46
C LEU A 177 -21.46 -5.52 -13.38
N SER A 178 -22.41 -5.12 -12.55
CA SER A 178 -23.72 -5.80 -12.44
C SER A 178 -24.71 -5.39 -13.55
#